data_c0c141a7dec57276637575d3e49bd043
#
_entry.id   c0c141a7dec57276637575d3e49bd043
#
_cell.length_a   1.000
_cell.length_b   1.000
_cell.length_c   1.000
_cell.angle_alpha   90.00
_cell.angle_beta   90.00
_cell.angle_gamma   90.00
#
_symmetry.space_group_name_H-M   'P 1'
#
loop_
_entity.id
_entity.type
_entity.pdbx_description
1 polymer ?
#
loop_
_entity_poly.entity_id
_entity_poly.type
_entity_poly.pdbx_seq_one_letter_code
_entity_poly.pdbx_strand_id
1 'polypeptide(L)'
;MLNRRTFTTLLGATALSGMAAPALVAPAHAQGATASRGNYLIKNGAVITVDQALGVLPRADVHVRNGRIEAVGPNLAAAGAETIDATDMIVMPGFVDTHYHMWSALGRNFVGDGFGYFPAKNATSKLFEPIDFYNSVMLGLVELASAGITTVHNWSHNTRTPAHADAELRAHRESLLRALYSHGHVDGMPRNEPLDFTGIDRVQREYFASGSAFEGLVTFGVNLRGLSQSEEAAYHKDMDAARQRAMRISIHAGQTPPNRVIAEDYERRGWLGPKFLICHYIPASDADAAAMARTKTPLSFATLSEFRLGRAGDPRAALLRMRKHGVLVSLSFDASSIAPPNMFETMRFTWNMGIPWRGTPTESLPEVGFREVIEMATLNGAKALGIGDATGSLTVGKRADIILIRGNDINIAPVADIEASVVQSATPANVDTVLVDGRIVKRGGKLVAYDVDKIVREAKASALRIRTAAGGRLAPK
;
A
#
# COMPACT_ATOMS: atom_id res chain seq x y z
N MET A 1 14.28 -49.04 -50.03
CA MET A 1 13.72 -49.56 -51.27
C MET A 1 12.42 -48.87 -51.60
N LEU A 2 12.36 -48.22 -52.79
CA LEU A 2 11.20 -47.97 -53.64
C LEU A 2 10.05 -47.10 -53.08
N ASN A 3 9.46 -46.16 -53.83
CA ASN A 3 9.76 -45.48 -55.10
C ASN A 3 8.82 -44.28 -55.26
N ARG A 4 9.31 -43.23 -55.91
CA ARG A 4 8.56 -42.10 -56.46
C ARG A 4 7.52 -42.53 -57.44
N ARG A 5 6.38 -41.84 -57.58
CA ARG A 5 5.75 -41.58 -58.89
C ARG A 5 4.90 -40.31 -58.86
N THR A 6 5.29 -39.40 -59.67
CA THR A 6 4.68 -38.27 -60.31
C THR A 6 3.37 -38.60 -61.02
N PHE A 7 2.36 -37.69 -60.98
CA PHE A 7 1.41 -37.55 -62.09
C PHE A 7 1.01 -36.10 -62.32
N THR A 8 0.88 -35.77 -63.56
CA THR A 8 0.95 -34.51 -64.25
C THR A 8 -0.46 -33.90 -64.44
N THR A 9 -0.52 -32.56 -64.35
CA THR A 9 -1.41 -31.59 -65.04
C THR A 9 -2.72 -31.97 -65.66
N LEU A 10 -3.79 -31.24 -65.32
CA LEU A 10 -4.80 -30.76 -66.26
C LEU A 10 -5.27 -29.35 -65.87
N LEU A 11 -5.11 -28.42 -66.82
CA LEU A 11 -5.69 -27.06 -66.78
C LEU A 11 -7.23 -27.14 -66.97
N GLY A 12 -7.96 -26.41 -66.15
CA GLY A 12 -9.36 -26.13 -66.35
C GLY A 12 -9.66 -24.74 -65.74
N ALA A 13 -9.82 -23.78 -66.60
CA ALA A 13 -10.26 -22.42 -66.24
C ALA A 13 -11.76 -22.40 -65.92
N THR A 14 -12.16 -21.93 -64.76
CA THR A 14 -13.54 -21.47 -64.54
C THR A 14 -13.59 -20.42 -63.44
N ALA A 15 -14.11 -19.25 -63.84
CA ALA A 15 -14.89 -18.25 -63.13
C ALA A 15 -14.46 -17.79 -61.73
N LEU A 16 -14.01 -16.52 -61.65
CA LEU A 16 -14.02 -15.71 -60.45
C LEU A 16 -15.46 -15.52 -59.93
N SER A 17 -15.79 -16.10 -58.82
CA SER A 17 -16.84 -15.66 -57.94
C SER A 17 -16.17 -15.15 -56.67
N GLY A 18 -16.32 -13.85 -56.42
CA GLY A 18 -15.76 -13.15 -55.24
C GLY A 18 -16.37 -13.73 -53.96
N MET A 19 -15.56 -14.45 -53.21
CA MET A 19 -15.80 -14.74 -51.79
C MET A 19 -15.16 -13.60 -50.97
N ALA A 20 -15.97 -12.73 -50.42
CA ALA A 20 -15.56 -11.81 -49.40
C ALA A 20 -15.01 -12.60 -48.24
N ALA A 21 -13.74 -12.42 -47.94
CA ALA A 21 -13.11 -12.94 -46.70
C ALA A 21 -13.89 -12.39 -45.50
N PRO A 22 -14.23 -13.23 -44.50
CA PRO A 22 -14.78 -12.72 -43.26
C PRO A 22 -13.72 -11.81 -42.61
N ALA A 23 -14.10 -10.55 -42.44
CA ALA A 23 -13.30 -9.62 -41.64
C ALA A 23 -13.11 -10.26 -40.26
N LEU A 24 -11.87 -10.57 -39.90
CA LEU A 24 -11.49 -10.87 -38.53
C LEU A 24 -11.84 -9.64 -37.70
N VAL A 25 -13.02 -9.67 -37.08
CA VAL A 25 -13.37 -8.74 -36.02
C VAL A 25 -12.37 -9.03 -34.90
N ALA A 26 -11.33 -8.18 -34.82
CA ALA A 26 -10.47 -8.15 -33.66
C ALA A 26 -11.40 -8.01 -32.43
N PRO A 27 -11.21 -8.83 -31.38
CA PRO A 27 -11.99 -8.64 -30.17
C PRO A 27 -11.80 -7.20 -29.73
N ALA A 28 -12.90 -6.45 -29.64
CA ALA A 28 -12.88 -5.14 -29.01
C ALA A 28 -12.24 -5.34 -27.65
N HIS A 29 -11.06 -4.76 -27.46
CA HIS A 29 -10.45 -4.66 -26.14
C HIS A 29 -11.50 -3.93 -25.31
N ALA A 30 -12.16 -4.64 -24.42
CA ALA A 30 -12.94 -4.03 -23.38
C ALA A 30 -11.99 -3.08 -22.67
N GLN A 31 -12.02 -1.80 -23.01
CA GLN A 31 -11.52 -0.75 -22.15
C GLN A 31 -12.27 -0.99 -20.85
N GLY A 32 -11.54 -1.41 -19.80
CA GLY A 32 -12.12 -1.67 -18.49
C GLY A 32 -13.01 -0.47 -18.15
N ALA A 33 -14.30 -0.72 -18.00
CA ALA A 33 -15.23 0.31 -17.59
C ALA A 33 -14.65 0.87 -16.29
N THR A 34 -14.27 2.15 -16.32
CA THR A 34 -13.79 2.84 -15.12
C THR A 34 -14.90 2.71 -14.09
N ALA A 35 -14.64 1.95 -13.01
CA ALA A 35 -15.64 1.74 -11.98
C ALA A 35 -16.14 3.11 -11.51
N SER A 36 -17.43 3.37 -11.66
CA SER A 36 -18.03 4.65 -11.29
C SER A 36 -18.27 4.70 -9.78
N ARG A 37 -18.25 5.91 -9.22
CA ARG A 37 -18.73 6.14 -7.85
C ARG A 37 -20.22 5.80 -7.79
N GLY A 38 -20.57 4.83 -6.92
CA GLY A 38 -21.95 4.37 -6.83
C GLY A 38 -22.76 5.07 -5.75
N ASN A 39 -24.02 4.68 -5.69
CA ASN A 39 -24.95 4.96 -4.60
C ASN A 39 -25.33 3.62 -3.96
N TYR A 40 -24.79 3.33 -2.78
CA TYR A 40 -24.91 2.05 -2.11
C TYR A 40 -25.48 2.19 -0.71
N LEU A 41 -26.38 1.28 -0.34
CA LEU A 41 -26.82 1.09 1.04
C LEU A 41 -26.32 -0.27 1.53
N ILE A 42 -25.22 -0.25 2.31
CA ILE A 42 -24.67 -1.43 2.97
C ILE A 42 -25.51 -1.68 4.22
N LYS A 43 -26.20 -2.83 4.30
CA LYS A 43 -27.18 -3.10 5.33
C LYS A 43 -26.81 -4.23 6.27
N ASN A 44 -27.27 -4.10 7.53
CA ASN A 44 -27.27 -5.15 8.54
C ASN A 44 -25.87 -5.60 9.02
N GLY A 45 -24.79 -4.87 8.71
CA GLY A 45 -23.45 -5.27 9.11
C GLY A 45 -23.13 -4.97 10.58
N ALA A 46 -22.16 -5.69 11.14
CA ALA A 46 -21.43 -5.27 12.33
C ALA A 46 -20.42 -4.21 11.92
N VAL A 47 -20.53 -2.97 12.44
CA VAL A 47 -19.79 -1.83 11.90
C VAL A 47 -18.72 -1.34 12.88
N ILE A 48 -17.45 -1.46 12.51
CA ILE A 48 -16.33 -0.81 13.21
C ILE A 48 -16.12 0.55 12.53
N THR A 49 -16.57 1.63 13.15
CA THR A 49 -16.53 2.95 12.51
C THR A 49 -15.18 3.61 12.54
N VAL A 50 -14.34 3.30 13.53
CA VAL A 50 -13.10 4.05 13.85
C VAL A 50 -13.40 5.56 14.02
N ASP A 51 -14.64 5.90 14.31
CA ASP A 51 -15.11 7.22 14.70
C ASP A 51 -15.31 7.21 16.22
N GLN A 52 -14.71 8.19 16.90
CA GLN A 52 -14.69 8.22 18.37
C GLN A 52 -16.10 8.40 18.97
N ALA A 53 -16.99 9.10 18.26
CA ALA A 53 -18.35 9.33 18.72
C ALA A 53 -19.30 8.14 18.46
N LEU A 54 -19.08 7.41 17.35
CA LEU A 54 -19.94 6.31 16.94
C LEU A 54 -19.48 4.95 17.51
N GLY A 55 -18.16 4.75 17.66
CA GLY A 55 -17.60 3.50 18.19
C GLY A 55 -17.86 2.28 17.29
N VAL A 56 -18.13 1.14 17.92
CA VAL A 56 -18.49 -0.12 17.26
C VAL A 56 -20.00 -0.32 17.37
N LEU A 57 -20.67 -0.56 16.26
CA LEU A 57 -22.13 -0.77 16.18
C LEU A 57 -22.38 -2.25 15.85
N PRO A 58 -22.98 -3.03 16.77
CA PRO A 58 -23.19 -4.47 16.56
C PRO A 58 -24.04 -4.79 15.32
N ARG A 59 -24.94 -3.86 14.95
CA ARG A 59 -25.76 -3.93 13.74
C ARG A 59 -26.10 -2.52 13.27
N ALA A 60 -25.62 -2.15 12.09
CA ALA A 60 -25.93 -0.86 11.49
C ALA A 60 -25.85 -0.93 9.96
N ASP A 61 -26.27 0.15 9.33
CA ASP A 61 -26.22 0.38 7.90
C ASP A 61 -25.22 1.52 7.59
N VAL A 62 -24.63 1.50 6.41
CA VAL A 62 -23.78 2.58 5.89
C VAL A 62 -24.30 3.00 4.52
N HIS A 63 -24.69 4.27 4.38
CA HIS A 63 -25.09 4.84 3.10
C HIS A 63 -23.91 5.54 2.44
N VAL A 64 -23.60 5.15 1.20
CA VAL A 64 -22.53 5.70 0.37
C VAL A 64 -23.16 6.32 -0.89
N ARG A 65 -22.83 7.60 -1.16
CA ARG A 65 -23.27 8.28 -2.38
C ARG A 65 -22.13 9.15 -2.94
N ASN A 66 -21.91 9.06 -4.23
CA ASN A 66 -20.92 9.87 -4.95
C ASN A 66 -19.51 9.83 -4.30
N GLY A 67 -19.10 8.66 -3.81
CA GLY A 67 -17.80 8.45 -3.20
C GLY A 67 -17.68 8.91 -1.75
N ARG A 68 -18.79 9.30 -1.10
CA ARG A 68 -18.81 9.77 0.29
C ARG A 68 -19.73 8.94 1.15
N ILE A 69 -19.44 8.89 2.44
CA ILE A 69 -20.30 8.34 3.48
C ILE A 69 -21.35 9.42 3.80
N GLU A 70 -22.61 9.13 3.49
CA GLU A 70 -23.75 10.04 3.72
C GLU A 70 -24.37 9.84 5.11
N ALA A 71 -24.42 8.57 5.56
CA ALA A 71 -24.99 8.24 6.86
C ALA A 71 -24.40 6.91 7.38
N VAL A 72 -24.34 6.79 8.71
CA VAL A 72 -24.03 5.56 9.45
C VAL A 72 -25.01 5.44 10.61
N GLY A 73 -25.72 4.34 10.73
CA GLY A 73 -26.68 4.11 11.81
C GLY A 73 -27.66 2.98 11.50
N PRO A 74 -28.55 2.66 12.43
CA PRO A 74 -29.51 1.59 12.25
C PRO A 74 -30.65 1.99 11.29
N ASN A 75 -31.19 1.01 10.56
CA ASN A 75 -32.42 1.11 9.75
C ASN A 75 -32.42 2.28 8.76
N LEU A 76 -31.31 2.55 8.11
CA LEU A 76 -31.23 3.60 7.09
C LEU A 76 -32.11 3.26 5.86
N ALA A 77 -32.69 4.31 5.27
CA ALA A 77 -33.35 4.25 3.98
C ALA A 77 -32.62 5.17 3.00
N ALA A 78 -32.36 4.68 1.80
CA ALA A 78 -31.70 5.44 0.75
C ALA A 78 -32.38 5.14 -0.59
N ALA A 79 -33.27 6.04 -1.03
CA ALA A 79 -34.00 5.88 -2.29
C ALA A 79 -33.03 5.83 -3.48
N GLY A 80 -33.20 4.83 -4.34
CA GLY A 80 -32.38 4.63 -5.54
C GLY A 80 -30.94 4.12 -5.26
N ALA A 81 -30.61 3.75 -4.00
CA ALA A 81 -29.36 3.11 -3.70
C ALA A 81 -29.42 1.60 -3.99
N GLU A 82 -28.33 1.06 -4.56
CA GLU A 82 -28.13 -0.38 -4.63
C GLU A 82 -27.87 -0.93 -3.23
N THR A 83 -28.64 -1.93 -2.83
CA THR A 83 -28.45 -2.58 -1.52
C THR A 83 -27.33 -3.61 -1.60
N ILE A 84 -26.38 -3.50 -0.66
CA ILE A 84 -25.35 -4.52 -0.39
C ILE A 84 -25.74 -5.13 0.97
N ASP A 85 -26.16 -6.40 0.97
CA ASP A 85 -26.47 -7.10 2.20
C ASP A 85 -25.17 -7.50 2.91
N ALA A 86 -24.94 -6.94 4.09
CA ALA A 86 -23.78 -7.21 4.94
C ALA A 86 -24.18 -8.04 6.19
N THR A 87 -25.31 -8.77 6.12
CA THR A 87 -25.68 -9.71 7.18
C THR A 87 -24.53 -10.68 7.42
N ASP A 88 -24.16 -10.87 8.69
CA ASP A 88 -23.02 -11.67 9.13
C ASP A 88 -21.65 -11.20 8.61
N MET A 89 -21.55 -9.94 8.18
CA MET A 89 -20.29 -9.32 7.79
C MET A 89 -19.88 -8.22 8.77
N ILE A 90 -18.56 -8.00 8.84
CA ILE A 90 -17.97 -6.85 9.54
C ILE A 90 -17.68 -5.78 8.49
N VAL A 91 -18.22 -4.58 8.68
CA VAL A 91 -18.02 -3.41 7.82
C VAL A 91 -17.08 -2.44 8.53
N MET A 92 -15.99 -2.05 7.89
CA MET A 92 -15.01 -1.15 8.49
C MET A 92 -14.30 -0.29 7.44
N PRO A 93 -13.54 0.76 7.86
CA PRO A 93 -12.68 1.48 6.94
C PRO A 93 -11.67 0.56 6.28
N GLY A 94 -11.34 0.82 5.01
CA GLY A 94 -10.24 0.14 4.35
C GLY A 94 -8.90 0.42 5.04
N PHE A 95 -8.01 -0.54 5.01
CA PHE A 95 -6.69 -0.40 5.62
C PHE A 95 -5.81 0.60 4.89
N VAL A 96 -4.89 1.18 5.65
CA VAL A 96 -3.91 2.17 5.18
C VAL A 96 -2.51 1.65 5.48
N ASP A 97 -1.74 1.37 4.44
CA ASP A 97 -0.31 1.07 4.55
C ASP A 97 0.52 2.34 4.40
N THR A 98 1.40 2.61 5.37
CA THR A 98 2.14 3.87 5.43
C THR A 98 3.58 3.79 4.94
N HIS A 99 4.01 2.64 4.41
CA HIS A 99 5.34 2.47 3.84
C HIS A 99 5.47 1.21 2.99
N TYR A 100 5.54 1.37 1.67
CA TYR A 100 5.70 0.26 0.73
C TYR A 100 6.62 0.62 -0.45
N HIS A 101 7.68 -0.18 -0.65
CA HIS A 101 8.57 -0.10 -1.81
C HIS A 101 7.95 -0.81 -3.03
N MET A 102 6.90 -0.22 -3.62
CA MET A 102 6.08 -0.88 -4.63
C MET A 102 6.82 -1.24 -5.91
N TRP A 103 7.82 -0.45 -6.31
CA TRP A 103 8.64 -0.76 -7.48
C TRP A 103 9.33 -2.13 -7.39
N SER A 104 9.53 -2.66 -6.19
CA SER A 104 10.17 -3.95 -5.92
C SER A 104 9.20 -5.12 -5.71
N ALA A 105 7.88 -4.95 -5.94
CA ALA A 105 6.89 -6.00 -5.69
C ALA A 105 7.11 -7.26 -6.54
N LEU A 106 7.71 -7.14 -7.73
CA LEU A 106 8.15 -8.28 -8.54
C LEU A 106 9.26 -9.11 -7.88
N GLY A 107 9.95 -8.54 -6.89
CA GLY A 107 11.02 -9.19 -6.12
C GLY A 107 10.53 -10.14 -5.02
N ARG A 108 9.21 -10.38 -4.90
CA ARG A 108 8.69 -11.41 -3.98
C ARG A 108 9.33 -12.76 -4.28
N ASN A 109 9.69 -13.50 -3.23
CA ASN A 109 10.43 -14.76 -3.34
C ASN A 109 11.85 -14.65 -3.94
N PHE A 110 12.42 -13.45 -4.07
CA PHE A 110 13.82 -13.26 -4.43
C PHE A 110 14.74 -13.44 -3.22
N VAL A 111 14.24 -13.18 -2.04
CA VAL A 111 14.92 -13.43 -0.76
C VAL A 111 14.70 -14.88 -0.35
N GLY A 112 15.76 -15.61 -0.07
CA GLY A 112 15.73 -17.01 0.36
C GLY A 112 16.43 -17.22 1.69
N ASP A 113 16.48 -18.47 2.16
CA ASP A 113 17.27 -18.84 3.32
C ASP A 113 18.75 -18.59 3.06
N GLY A 114 19.40 -17.85 3.95
CA GLY A 114 20.80 -17.46 3.81
C GLY A 114 21.08 -16.35 2.78
N PHE A 115 20.05 -15.75 2.16
CA PHE A 115 20.20 -14.66 1.23
C PHE A 115 19.24 -13.52 1.56
N GLY A 116 19.78 -12.42 2.09
CA GLY A 116 19.02 -11.33 2.64
C GLY A 116 18.41 -10.38 1.60
N TYR A 117 17.55 -9.50 2.07
CA TYR A 117 16.85 -8.49 1.26
C TYR A 117 17.80 -7.56 0.50
N PHE A 118 18.80 -6.95 1.18
CA PHE A 118 19.68 -5.98 0.55
C PHE A 118 20.55 -6.57 -0.56
N PRO A 119 21.17 -7.77 -0.42
CA PRO A 119 21.84 -8.41 -1.54
C PRO A 119 20.94 -8.68 -2.73
N ALA A 120 19.71 -9.18 -2.52
CA ALA A 120 18.73 -9.40 -3.59
C ALA A 120 18.33 -8.09 -4.30
N LYS A 121 18.02 -7.06 -3.53
CA LYS A 121 17.70 -5.73 -4.04
C LYS A 121 18.86 -5.16 -4.86
N ASN A 122 20.08 -5.19 -4.36
CA ASN A 122 21.26 -4.63 -5.04
C ASN A 122 21.60 -5.37 -6.33
N ALA A 123 21.39 -6.69 -6.39
CA ALA A 123 21.59 -7.49 -7.60
C ALA A 123 20.58 -7.15 -8.71
N THR A 124 19.38 -6.68 -8.37
CA THR A 124 18.28 -6.48 -9.32
C THR A 124 17.92 -5.05 -9.60
N SER A 125 18.16 -4.11 -8.68
CA SER A 125 17.65 -2.74 -8.76
C SER A 125 18.01 -2.01 -10.06
N LYS A 126 19.20 -2.30 -10.65
CA LYS A 126 19.67 -1.70 -11.91
C LYS A 126 19.05 -2.31 -13.16
N LEU A 127 18.35 -3.44 -13.02
CA LEU A 127 17.81 -4.24 -14.13
C LEU A 127 16.34 -3.92 -14.44
N PHE A 128 15.69 -3.16 -13.56
CA PHE A 128 14.31 -2.73 -13.75
C PHE A 128 14.22 -1.66 -14.84
N GLU A 129 13.36 -1.90 -15.80
CA GLU A 129 12.98 -0.96 -16.86
C GLU A 129 11.64 -0.27 -16.52
N PRO A 130 11.26 0.81 -17.21
CA PRO A 130 9.98 1.48 -16.94
C PRO A 130 8.76 0.57 -16.96
N ILE A 131 8.71 -0.42 -17.86
CA ILE A 131 7.60 -1.38 -17.90
C ILE A 131 7.57 -2.28 -16.66
N ASP A 132 8.71 -2.60 -16.08
CA ASP A 132 8.76 -3.39 -14.85
C ASP A 132 8.27 -2.58 -13.65
N PHE A 133 8.53 -1.28 -13.63
CA PHE A 133 7.96 -0.37 -12.63
C PHE A 133 6.44 -0.35 -12.71
N TYR A 134 5.87 -0.21 -13.91
CA TYR A 134 4.42 -0.32 -14.12
C TYR A 134 3.88 -1.66 -13.63
N ASN A 135 4.46 -2.78 -14.08
CA ASN A 135 4.00 -4.12 -13.74
C ASN A 135 4.15 -4.42 -12.24
N SER A 136 5.23 -3.93 -11.61
CA SER A 136 5.48 -4.09 -10.19
C SER A 136 4.44 -3.33 -9.35
N VAL A 137 4.25 -2.06 -9.66
CA VAL A 137 3.31 -1.21 -8.92
C VAL A 137 1.88 -1.67 -9.15
N MET A 138 1.49 -2.03 -10.40
CA MET A 138 0.15 -2.55 -10.69
C MET A 138 -0.12 -3.87 -9.94
N LEU A 139 0.83 -4.82 -9.94
CA LEU A 139 0.72 -6.06 -9.18
C LEU A 139 0.52 -5.78 -7.69
N GLY A 140 1.34 -4.88 -7.12
CA GLY A 140 1.24 -4.49 -5.72
C GLY A 140 -0.11 -3.86 -5.39
N LEU A 141 -0.59 -2.89 -6.19
CA LEU A 141 -1.86 -2.22 -5.98
C LEU A 141 -3.06 -3.19 -6.03
N VAL A 142 -3.06 -4.11 -6.98
CA VAL A 142 -4.15 -5.09 -7.11
C VAL A 142 -4.13 -6.12 -5.96
N GLU A 143 -2.95 -6.50 -5.48
CA GLU A 143 -2.81 -7.32 -4.26
C GLU A 143 -3.33 -6.59 -3.03
N LEU A 144 -3.00 -5.29 -2.86
CA LEU A 144 -3.53 -4.45 -1.79
C LEU A 144 -5.06 -4.40 -1.83
N ALA A 145 -5.66 -4.14 -3.00
CA ALA A 145 -7.11 -4.16 -3.19
C ALA A 145 -7.72 -5.50 -2.78
N SER A 146 -7.07 -6.62 -3.15
CA SER A 146 -7.52 -7.96 -2.75
C SER A 146 -7.50 -8.17 -1.25
N ALA A 147 -6.52 -7.58 -0.55
CA ALA A 147 -6.33 -7.71 0.90
C ALA A 147 -7.11 -6.66 1.73
N GLY A 148 -7.90 -5.79 1.10
CA GLY A 148 -8.68 -4.76 1.80
C GLY A 148 -7.88 -3.50 2.15
N ILE A 149 -6.69 -3.33 1.59
CA ILE A 149 -5.89 -2.12 1.75
C ILE A 149 -6.30 -1.14 0.65
N THR A 150 -6.93 -0.03 1.03
CA THR A 150 -7.50 0.96 0.11
C THR A 150 -6.59 2.16 -0.12
N THR A 151 -5.60 2.34 0.77
CA THR A 151 -4.66 3.46 0.72
C THR A 151 -3.25 2.97 0.98
N VAL A 152 -2.29 3.47 0.20
CA VAL A 152 -0.87 3.08 0.32
C VAL A 152 0.05 4.30 0.22
N HIS A 153 1.13 4.30 0.99
CA HIS A 153 2.27 5.17 0.75
C HIS A 153 3.26 4.44 -0.16
N ASN A 154 3.27 4.77 -1.46
CA ASN A 154 4.29 4.30 -2.37
C ASN A 154 5.60 5.05 -2.14
N TRP A 155 6.55 4.39 -1.48
CA TRP A 155 7.92 4.86 -1.34
C TRP A 155 8.66 4.62 -2.66
N SER A 156 8.42 5.51 -3.64
CA SER A 156 8.99 5.42 -4.98
C SER A 156 10.43 5.91 -4.97
N HIS A 157 11.36 4.97 -4.83
CA HIS A 157 12.79 5.22 -5.05
C HIS A 157 13.29 4.34 -6.19
N ASN A 158 14.57 4.49 -6.58
CA ASN A 158 15.14 3.83 -7.76
C ASN A 158 14.54 4.32 -9.10
N THR A 159 13.89 5.45 -9.12
CA THR A 159 13.31 6.10 -10.31
C THR A 159 14.43 6.71 -11.15
N ARG A 160 15.00 5.94 -12.09
CA ARG A 160 16.23 6.25 -12.82
C ARG A 160 16.06 7.26 -13.94
N THR A 161 14.89 7.33 -14.53
CA THR A 161 14.57 8.24 -15.64
C THR A 161 13.14 8.74 -15.48
N PRO A 162 12.75 9.83 -16.14
CA PRO A 162 11.37 10.29 -16.15
C PRO A 162 10.35 9.19 -16.51
N ALA A 163 10.70 8.30 -17.45
CA ALA A 163 9.83 7.20 -17.87
C ALA A 163 9.51 6.19 -16.76
N HIS A 164 10.40 6.02 -15.77
CA HIS A 164 10.11 5.16 -14.59
C HIS A 164 9.02 5.78 -13.72
N ALA A 165 9.12 7.09 -13.41
CA ALA A 165 8.08 7.80 -12.66
C ALA A 165 6.74 7.78 -13.39
N ASP A 166 6.76 8.04 -14.71
CA ASP A 166 5.56 8.04 -15.55
C ASP A 166 4.88 6.66 -15.57
N ALA A 167 5.68 5.59 -15.57
CA ALA A 167 5.19 4.22 -15.52
C ALA A 167 4.48 3.90 -14.18
N GLU A 168 5.07 4.27 -13.04
CA GLU A 168 4.42 4.11 -11.73
C GLU A 168 3.14 4.93 -11.61
N LEU A 169 3.18 6.20 -12.03
CA LEU A 169 2.02 7.09 -11.95
C LEU A 169 0.89 6.62 -12.87
N ARG A 170 1.20 6.01 -14.02
CA ARG A 170 0.21 5.34 -14.85
C ARG A 170 -0.44 4.17 -14.10
N ALA A 171 0.32 3.32 -13.41
CA ALA A 171 -0.24 2.24 -12.61
C ALA A 171 -1.16 2.76 -11.50
N HIS A 172 -0.77 3.81 -10.80
CA HIS A 172 -1.62 4.46 -9.80
C HIS A 172 -2.93 4.99 -10.38
N ARG A 173 -2.88 5.63 -11.55
CA ARG A 173 -4.08 6.14 -12.22
C ARG A 173 -5.05 5.02 -12.62
N GLU A 174 -4.53 3.90 -13.11
CA GLU A 174 -5.32 2.77 -13.59
C GLU A 174 -5.85 1.88 -12.46
N SER A 175 -5.22 1.90 -11.30
CA SER A 175 -5.58 1.04 -10.16
C SER A 175 -6.79 1.51 -9.37
N LEU A 176 -7.15 2.78 -9.43
CA LEU A 176 -8.21 3.41 -8.65
C LEU A 176 -8.00 3.38 -7.11
N LEU A 177 -6.84 2.95 -6.63
CA LEU A 177 -6.50 2.99 -5.19
C LEU A 177 -6.03 4.38 -4.79
N ARG A 178 -6.26 4.70 -3.52
CA ARG A 178 -5.72 5.92 -2.92
C ARG A 178 -4.24 5.75 -2.60
N ALA A 179 -3.43 6.78 -2.84
CA ALA A 179 -2.00 6.73 -2.54
C ALA A 179 -1.41 8.08 -2.14
N LEU A 180 -0.33 8.02 -1.35
CA LEU A 180 0.71 9.03 -1.33
C LEU A 180 1.86 8.52 -2.20
N TYR A 181 2.10 9.15 -3.35
CA TYR A 181 3.27 8.87 -4.16
C TYR A 181 4.42 9.76 -3.70
N SER A 182 5.45 9.16 -3.09
CA SER A 182 6.65 9.87 -2.65
C SER A 182 7.81 9.58 -3.59
N HIS A 183 8.22 10.58 -4.37
CA HIS A 183 9.35 10.47 -5.28
C HIS A 183 10.67 10.48 -4.52
N GLY A 184 11.60 9.62 -4.87
CA GLY A 184 12.87 9.47 -4.15
C GLY A 184 14.09 9.27 -5.02
N HIS A 185 15.17 8.91 -4.37
CA HIS A 185 16.49 8.73 -4.95
C HIS A 185 16.63 7.47 -5.81
N VAL A 186 17.65 7.46 -6.66
CA VAL A 186 18.10 6.26 -7.41
C VAL A 186 19.01 5.42 -6.52
N ASP A 187 18.83 4.09 -6.53
CA ASP A 187 19.72 3.16 -5.85
C ASP A 187 21.16 3.26 -6.39
N GLY A 188 22.11 3.39 -5.48
CA GLY A 188 23.53 3.56 -5.83
C GLY A 188 23.91 4.99 -6.24
N MET A 189 23.05 5.97 -5.98
CA MET A 189 23.39 7.39 -6.12
C MET A 189 24.59 7.77 -5.25
N PRO A 190 25.56 8.57 -5.74
CA PRO A 190 26.70 9.04 -4.96
C PRO A 190 26.25 9.76 -3.69
N ARG A 191 26.99 9.53 -2.59
CA ARG A 191 26.60 10.04 -1.26
C ARG A 191 26.67 11.57 -1.16
N ASN A 192 27.55 12.20 -1.89
CA ASN A 192 27.79 13.65 -1.92
C ASN A 192 26.89 14.42 -2.91
N GLU A 193 26.10 13.70 -3.72
CA GLU A 193 25.17 14.32 -4.67
C GLU A 193 23.79 14.53 -4.02
N PRO A 194 23.17 15.73 -4.12
CA PRO A 194 21.79 15.95 -3.74
C PRO A 194 20.81 15.32 -4.72
N LEU A 195 19.53 15.19 -4.32
CA LEU A 195 18.45 14.71 -5.17
C LEU A 195 18.22 15.65 -6.38
N ASP A 196 17.77 15.07 -7.49
CA ASP A 196 17.31 15.85 -8.64
C ASP A 196 15.90 16.43 -8.41
N PHE A 197 15.86 17.61 -7.82
CA PHE A 197 14.60 18.32 -7.64
C PHE A 197 13.99 18.84 -8.95
N THR A 198 14.74 18.91 -10.04
CA THR A 198 14.19 19.25 -11.37
C THR A 198 13.21 18.16 -11.84
N GLY A 199 13.60 16.90 -11.69
CA GLY A 199 12.75 15.76 -12.00
C GLY A 199 11.54 15.66 -11.08
N ILE A 200 11.74 15.95 -9.78
CA ILE A 200 10.66 15.98 -8.77
C ILE A 200 9.64 17.09 -9.09
N ASP A 201 10.11 18.29 -9.41
CA ASP A 201 9.27 19.44 -9.78
C ASP A 201 8.49 19.17 -11.10
N ARG A 202 9.11 18.45 -12.06
CA ARG A 202 8.42 17.99 -13.27
C ARG A 202 7.22 17.12 -12.91
N VAL A 203 7.43 16.09 -12.09
CA VAL A 203 6.37 15.18 -11.67
C VAL A 203 5.25 15.94 -10.96
N GLN A 204 5.59 16.83 -10.03
CA GLN A 204 4.61 17.65 -9.32
C GLN A 204 3.77 18.50 -10.28
N ARG A 205 4.41 19.17 -11.23
CA ARG A 205 3.76 20.04 -12.20
C ARG A 205 2.86 19.26 -13.17
N GLU A 206 3.35 18.14 -13.70
CA GLU A 206 2.66 17.40 -14.77
C GLU A 206 1.50 16.55 -14.25
N TYR A 207 1.60 16.00 -13.06
CA TYR A 207 0.64 15.02 -12.52
C TYR A 207 -0.21 15.56 -11.36
N PHE A 208 0.27 16.55 -10.62
CA PHE A 208 -0.38 17.00 -9.38
C PHE A 208 -0.79 18.47 -9.38
N ALA A 209 -0.68 19.14 -10.52
CA ALA A 209 -1.26 20.47 -10.68
C ALA A 209 -2.79 20.44 -10.58
N SER A 210 -3.41 21.60 -10.42
CA SER A 210 -4.87 21.76 -10.33
C SER A 210 -5.58 21.01 -11.47
N GLY A 211 -6.56 20.16 -11.14
CA GLY A 211 -7.25 19.29 -12.09
C GLY A 211 -6.58 17.93 -12.33
N SER A 212 -5.80 17.46 -11.36
CA SER A 212 -5.01 16.24 -11.40
C SER A 212 -5.72 15.04 -12.05
N ALA A 213 -4.94 14.29 -12.83
CA ALA A 213 -5.35 13.06 -13.50
C ALA A 213 -5.79 11.91 -12.56
N PHE A 214 -5.68 12.09 -11.24
CA PHE A 214 -5.99 11.09 -10.23
C PHE A 214 -7.32 11.34 -9.50
N GLU A 215 -8.09 12.31 -9.87
CA GLU A 215 -9.37 12.66 -9.22
C GLU A 215 -9.27 12.81 -7.67
N GLY A 216 -8.11 13.23 -7.17
CA GLY A 216 -7.83 13.39 -5.74
C GLY A 216 -7.51 12.06 -5.01
N LEU A 217 -7.35 10.94 -5.73
CA LEU A 217 -6.94 9.68 -5.12
C LEU A 217 -5.46 9.65 -4.75
N VAL A 218 -4.60 10.26 -5.56
CA VAL A 218 -3.15 10.26 -5.34
C VAL A 218 -2.67 11.63 -4.92
N THR A 219 -1.90 11.67 -3.85
CA THR A 219 -1.22 12.87 -3.36
C THR A 219 0.29 12.74 -3.56
N PHE A 220 1.03 13.84 -3.43
CA PHE A 220 2.46 13.90 -3.74
C PHE A 220 3.30 14.21 -2.51
N GLY A 221 4.48 13.57 -2.44
CA GLY A 221 5.51 13.80 -1.45
C GLY A 221 6.89 13.42 -1.97
N VAL A 222 7.89 13.49 -1.10
CA VAL A 222 9.24 13.03 -1.37
C VAL A 222 9.72 12.10 -0.29
N ASN A 223 10.54 11.13 -0.67
CA ASN A 223 11.32 10.35 0.28
C ASN A 223 12.80 10.69 0.14
N LEU A 224 13.41 11.06 1.27
CA LEU A 224 14.81 11.45 1.31
C LEU A 224 15.68 10.26 1.71
N ARG A 225 16.92 10.28 1.25
CA ARG A 225 17.94 9.34 1.73
C ARG A 225 18.22 9.56 3.20
N GLY A 226 18.55 8.51 3.93
CA GLY A 226 19.07 8.66 5.28
C GLY A 226 20.58 9.00 5.29
N LEU A 227 21.09 9.38 6.46
CA LEU A 227 22.52 9.67 6.67
C LEU A 227 23.45 8.49 6.37
N SER A 228 22.93 7.25 6.32
CA SER A 228 23.69 6.09 5.86
C SER A 228 23.92 6.06 4.35
N GLN A 229 23.08 6.78 3.58
CA GLN A 229 23.07 6.79 2.12
C GLN A 229 23.52 8.11 1.51
N SER A 230 23.66 9.17 2.30
CA SER A 230 24.13 10.49 1.86
C SER A 230 25.11 11.09 2.86
N GLU A 231 25.96 11.97 2.38
CA GLU A 231 26.76 12.85 3.23
C GLU A 231 25.86 13.93 3.84
N GLU A 232 26.25 14.42 5.01
CA GLU A 232 25.45 15.38 5.77
C GLU A 232 25.13 16.65 4.95
N ALA A 233 26.08 17.16 4.18
CA ALA A 233 25.89 18.33 3.33
C ALA A 233 24.86 18.13 2.23
N ALA A 234 24.86 16.95 1.57
CA ALA A 234 23.85 16.58 0.58
C ALA A 234 22.49 16.36 1.21
N TYR A 235 22.45 15.69 2.37
CA TYR A 235 21.21 15.49 3.13
C TYR A 235 20.53 16.79 3.56
N HIS A 236 21.32 17.79 4.01
CA HIS A 236 20.78 19.10 4.38
C HIS A 236 20.20 19.83 3.16
N LYS A 237 20.91 19.77 2.00
CA LYS A 237 20.40 20.36 0.74
C LYS A 237 19.07 19.72 0.32
N ASP A 238 18.96 18.39 0.41
CA ASP A 238 17.73 17.65 0.09
C ASP A 238 16.59 18.07 1.01
N MET A 239 16.87 18.16 2.32
CA MET A 239 15.91 18.58 3.34
C MET A 239 15.41 20.02 3.11
N ASP A 240 16.34 20.95 2.88
CA ASP A 240 16.00 22.35 2.65
C ASP A 240 15.19 22.53 1.36
N ALA A 241 15.58 21.83 0.28
CA ALA A 241 14.87 21.88 -0.99
C ALA A 241 13.44 21.34 -0.89
N ALA A 242 13.23 20.23 -0.17
CA ALA A 242 11.90 19.67 0.08
C ALA A 242 11.02 20.58 0.95
N ARG A 243 11.61 21.18 1.97
CA ARG A 243 10.90 22.10 2.88
C ARG A 243 10.53 23.42 2.21
N GLN A 244 11.42 24.02 1.41
CA GLN A 244 11.12 25.23 0.61
C GLN A 244 9.91 25.03 -0.30
N ARG A 245 9.70 23.79 -0.77
CA ARG A 245 8.54 23.38 -1.58
C ARG A 245 7.31 22.96 -0.76
N ALA A 246 7.39 23.05 0.56
CA ALA A 246 6.34 22.63 1.50
C ALA A 246 5.86 21.17 1.27
N MET A 247 6.74 20.31 0.77
CA MET A 247 6.43 18.91 0.45
C MET A 247 6.21 18.09 1.71
N ARG A 248 5.44 16.99 1.59
CA ARG A 248 5.49 15.91 2.56
C ARG A 248 6.81 15.18 2.39
N ILE A 249 7.48 14.93 3.51
CA ILE A 249 8.79 14.29 3.56
C ILE A 249 8.66 12.98 4.33
N SER A 250 9.29 11.93 3.83
CA SER A 250 9.46 10.67 4.56
C SER A 250 10.92 10.23 4.55
N ILE A 251 11.36 9.61 5.65
CA ILE A 251 12.72 9.10 5.81
C ILE A 251 12.72 7.72 6.45
N HIS A 252 13.77 6.92 6.17
CA HIS A 252 14.12 5.76 6.98
C HIS A 252 14.96 6.17 8.19
N ALA A 253 14.66 5.65 9.36
CA ALA A 253 15.38 5.93 10.60
C ALA A 253 15.83 4.68 11.38
N GLY A 254 15.96 3.55 10.69
CA GLY A 254 16.36 2.29 11.32
C GLY A 254 17.88 2.11 11.55
N GLN A 255 18.69 3.13 11.28
CA GLN A 255 20.15 3.06 11.37
C GLN A 255 20.64 3.29 12.80
N THR A 256 21.76 2.61 13.14
CA THR A 256 22.49 2.81 14.39
C THR A 256 23.54 3.93 14.27
N PRO A 257 24.13 4.39 15.38
CA PRO A 257 25.29 5.29 15.34
C PRO A 257 26.40 4.79 14.39
N PRO A 258 27.12 5.67 13.68
CA PRO A 258 27.00 7.13 13.72
C PRO A 258 25.86 7.71 12.88
N ASN A 259 25.16 6.90 12.11
CA ASN A 259 24.14 7.33 11.12
C ASN A 259 22.73 7.39 11.69
N ARG A 260 22.56 7.32 13.00
CA ARG A 260 21.26 7.35 13.67
C ARG A 260 20.59 8.71 13.49
N VAL A 261 19.31 8.71 13.13
CA VAL A 261 18.46 9.90 13.23
C VAL A 261 18.35 10.31 14.71
N ILE A 262 18.48 11.59 15.00
CA ILE A 262 18.28 12.19 16.31
C ILE A 262 17.13 13.19 16.20
N ALA A 263 15.94 12.77 16.64
CA ALA A 263 14.74 13.58 16.45
C ALA A 263 14.78 14.91 17.21
N GLU A 264 15.48 14.98 18.36
CA GLU A 264 15.70 16.26 19.07
C GLU A 264 16.50 17.25 18.22
N ASP A 265 17.50 16.80 17.44
CA ASP A 265 18.25 17.66 16.53
C ASP A 265 17.36 18.17 15.39
N TYR A 266 16.50 17.29 14.88
CA TYR A 266 15.53 17.64 13.84
C TYR A 266 14.47 18.61 14.35
N GLU A 267 14.04 18.46 15.61
CA GLU A 267 13.15 19.43 16.27
C GLU A 267 13.81 20.80 16.36
N ARG A 268 15.08 20.88 16.88
CA ARG A 268 15.84 22.14 16.97
C ARG A 268 16.04 22.82 15.61
N ARG A 269 16.16 22.05 14.54
CA ARG A 269 16.24 22.53 13.15
C ARG A 269 14.87 22.89 12.57
N GLY A 270 13.78 22.64 13.29
CA GLY A 270 12.42 22.83 12.78
C GLY A 270 12.05 21.90 11.63
N TRP A 271 12.67 20.73 11.50
CA TRP A 271 12.40 19.77 10.43
C TRP A 271 11.22 18.87 10.72
N LEU A 272 10.93 18.58 11.99
CA LEU A 272 9.83 17.72 12.40
C LEU A 272 8.47 18.42 12.24
N GLY A 273 7.43 17.61 12.16
CA GLY A 273 6.05 18.07 12.09
C GLY A 273 5.11 17.05 11.43
N PRO A 274 3.82 17.37 11.30
CA PRO A 274 2.82 16.41 10.78
C PRO A 274 2.98 16.07 9.29
N LYS A 275 3.85 16.78 8.57
CA LYS A 275 4.22 16.47 7.17
C LYS A 275 5.51 15.66 7.06
N PHE A 276 6.13 15.27 8.18
CA PHE A 276 7.39 14.56 8.23
C PHE A 276 7.17 13.16 8.79
N LEU A 277 7.14 12.14 7.92
CA LEU A 277 6.92 10.74 8.31
C LEU A 277 8.25 10.03 8.54
N ILE A 278 8.45 9.49 9.73
CA ILE A 278 9.61 8.66 10.04
C ILE A 278 9.21 7.18 9.91
N CYS A 279 9.99 6.39 9.16
CA CYS A 279 9.78 4.96 9.01
C CYS A 279 10.80 4.17 9.85
N HIS A 280 10.34 3.11 10.52
CA HIS A 280 11.10 2.18 11.37
C HIS A 280 11.45 2.76 12.75
N TYR A 281 12.48 3.50 12.89
CA TYR A 281 12.99 4.22 14.09
C TYR A 281 13.11 3.36 15.37
N ILE A 282 13.56 2.09 15.21
CA ILE A 282 13.77 1.18 16.33
C ILE A 282 14.80 1.72 17.36
N PRO A 283 15.93 2.37 16.94
CA PRO A 283 16.92 2.89 17.86
C PRO A 283 16.56 4.23 18.52
N ALA A 284 15.31 4.70 18.40
CA ALA A 284 14.89 5.95 19.03
C ALA A 284 15.03 5.90 20.55
N SER A 285 15.49 7.00 21.15
CA SER A 285 15.50 7.22 22.60
C SER A 285 14.15 7.74 23.10
N ASP A 286 13.97 7.81 24.42
CA ASP A 286 12.81 8.49 25.02
C ASP A 286 12.76 9.99 24.65
N ALA A 287 13.92 10.65 24.54
CA ALA A 287 14.01 12.04 24.11
C ALA A 287 13.57 12.22 22.64
N ASP A 288 13.97 11.30 21.75
CA ASP A 288 13.50 11.27 20.36
C ASP A 288 11.97 11.11 20.27
N ALA A 289 11.41 10.17 21.02
CA ALA A 289 9.98 9.95 21.08
C ALA A 289 9.22 11.17 21.61
N ALA A 290 9.75 11.83 22.64
CA ALA A 290 9.18 13.06 23.18
C ALA A 290 9.22 14.22 22.16
N ALA A 291 10.31 14.35 21.38
CA ALA A 291 10.44 15.34 20.32
C ALA A 291 9.40 15.10 19.20
N MET A 292 9.23 13.84 18.77
CA MET A 292 8.21 13.48 17.80
C MET A 292 6.79 13.79 18.30
N ALA A 293 6.49 13.51 19.55
CA ALA A 293 5.19 13.78 20.16
C ALA A 293 4.89 15.29 20.19
N ARG A 294 5.85 16.12 20.70
CA ARG A 294 5.70 17.58 20.75
C ARG A 294 5.43 18.19 19.37
N THR A 295 6.11 17.69 18.36
CA THR A 295 6.02 18.19 16.98
C THR A 295 4.89 17.53 16.17
N LYS A 296 4.18 16.55 16.73
CA LYS A 296 3.16 15.74 16.04
C LYS A 296 3.72 15.01 14.81
N THR A 297 4.98 14.60 14.88
CA THR A 297 5.64 13.82 13.83
C THR A 297 5.20 12.38 13.89
N PRO A 298 4.56 11.81 12.84
CA PRO A 298 4.09 10.43 12.85
C PRO A 298 5.21 9.41 12.62
N LEU A 299 4.98 8.19 13.10
CA LEU A 299 5.80 7.01 12.86
C LEU A 299 5.06 6.01 11.95
N SER A 300 5.73 5.53 10.91
CA SER A 300 5.36 4.32 10.17
C SER A 300 6.15 3.13 10.73
N PHE A 301 5.43 2.19 11.33
CA PHE A 301 6.02 1.01 11.97
C PHE A 301 5.76 -0.24 11.11
N ALA A 302 6.82 -0.78 10.51
CA ALA A 302 6.75 -1.95 9.63
C ALA A 302 6.98 -3.24 10.42
N THR A 303 6.01 -3.65 11.23
CA THR A 303 6.14 -4.66 12.28
C THR A 303 6.93 -5.90 11.87
N LEU A 304 6.57 -6.56 10.76
CA LEU A 304 7.24 -7.77 10.30
C LEU A 304 8.66 -7.50 9.77
N SER A 305 8.84 -6.37 9.11
CA SER A 305 10.15 -5.94 8.60
C SER A 305 11.15 -5.66 9.70
N GLU A 306 10.69 -5.06 10.81
CA GLU A 306 11.55 -4.75 11.96
C GLU A 306 12.20 -6.02 12.53
N PHE A 307 11.45 -7.11 12.61
CA PHE A 307 11.97 -8.40 13.06
C PHE A 307 12.86 -9.08 12.02
N ARG A 308 12.42 -9.08 10.76
CA ARG A 308 13.11 -9.81 9.69
C ARG A 308 14.44 -9.18 9.28
N LEU A 309 14.55 -7.86 9.30
CA LEU A 309 15.78 -7.16 8.92
C LEU A 309 16.78 -7.06 10.08
N GLY A 310 16.41 -7.48 11.30
CA GLY A 310 17.31 -7.48 12.44
C GLY A 310 17.86 -6.10 12.78
N ARG A 311 17.06 -5.05 12.63
CA ARG A 311 17.47 -3.68 12.95
C ARG A 311 17.85 -3.59 14.42
N ALA A 312 18.82 -2.73 14.72
CA ALA A 312 19.38 -2.63 16.06
C ALA A 312 18.35 -2.20 17.10
N GLY A 313 18.05 -3.06 18.03
CA GLY A 313 17.14 -2.82 19.14
C GLY A 313 16.01 -3.82 19.19
N ASP A 314 15.17 -3.67 20.22
CA ASP A 314 13.96 -4.46 20.41
C ASP A 314 12.76 -3.73 19.79
N PRO A 315 12.13 -4.26 18.71
CA PRO A 315 10.97 -3.63 18.07
C PRO A 315 9.78 -3.45 19.02
N ARG A 316 9.58 -4.38 19.96
CA ARG A 316 8.53 -4.25 20.98
C ARG A 316 8.78 -3.04 21.88
N ALA A 317 9.98 -2.93 22.44
CA ALA A 317 10.34 -1.81 23.30
C ALA A 317 10.23 -0.45 22.54
N ALA A 318 10.62 -0.43 21.27
CA ALA A 318 10.50 0.76 20.44
C ALA A 318 9.04 1.17 20.22
N LEU A 319 8.15 0.23 19.86
CA LEU A 319 6.71 0.50 19.70
C LEU A 319 6.10 1.05 20.99
N LEU A 320 6.35 0.40 22.12
CA LEU A 320 5.78 0.79 23.41
C LEU A 320 6.32 2.15 23.88
N ARG A 321 7.59 2.46 23.61
CA ARG A 321 8.18 3.79 23.87
C ARG A 321 7.44 4.86 23.10
N MET A 322 7.25 4.69 21.77
CA MET A 322 6.54 5.66 20.95
C MET A 322 5.12 5.90 21.46
N ARG A 323 4.40 4.83 21.78
CA ARG A 323 3.05 4.94 22.34
C ARG A 323 3.01 5.64 23.68
N LYS A 324 3.92 5.28 24.59
CA LYS A 324 4.04 5.92 25.92
C LYS A 324 4.19 7.43 25.84
N HIS A 325 4.93 7.93 24.84
CA HIS A 325 5.11 9.36 24.60
C HIS A 325 3.98 10.00 23.78
N GLY A 326 2.98 9.24 23.32
CA GLY A 326 1.85 9.76 22.54
C GLY A 326 2.19 10.05 21.07
N VAL A 327 3.22 9.42 20.52
CA VAL A 327 3.53 9.49 19.08
C VAL A 327 2.42 8.80 18.28
N LEU A 328 1.97 9.44 17.21
CA LEU A 328 1.04 8.83 16.27
C LEU A 328 1.73 7.70 15.53
N VAL A 329 1.41 6.46 15.89
CA VAL A 329 1.94 5.25 15.24
C VAL A 329 0.95 4.74 14.22
N SER A 330 1.44 4.40 13.03
CA SER A 330 0.71 3.74 11.94
C SER A 330 1.44 2.47 11.50
N LEU A 331 0.74 1.55 10.85
CA LEU A 331 1.30 0.25 10.43
C LEU A 331 1.69 0.25 8.95
N SER A 332 2.66 -0.60 8.62
CA SER A 332 3.12 -0.86 7.26
C SER A 332 3.79 -2.25 7.16
N PHE A 333 4.14 -2.67 5.95
CA PHE A 333 4.85 -3.93 5.71
C PHE A 333 6.17 -3.79 4.94
N ASP A 334 6.55 -2.59 4.50
CA ASP A 334 7.83 -2.23 3.87
C ASP A 334 7.96 -2.75 2.42
N ALA A 335 8.28 -4.02 2.21
CA ALA A 335 8.47 -4.58 0.86
C ALA A 335 7.94 -6.02 0.77
N SER A 336 7.35 -6.39 -0.37
CA SER A 336 6.78 -7.74 -0.60
C SER A 336 7.80 -8.88 -0.50
N SER A 337 9.09 -8.60 -0.64
CA SER A 337 10.16 -9.58 -0.44
C SER A 337 10.54 -9.77 1.03
N ILE A 338 10.07 -8.89 1.92
CA ILE A 338 10.29 -8.93 3.37
C ILE A 338 9.06 -9.49 4.07
N ALA A 339 7.89 -8.92 3.79
CA ALA A 339 6.63 -9.29 4.38
C ALA A 339 5.51 -9.25 3.31
N PRO A 340 4.51 -10.13 3.39
CA PRO A 340 3.36 -10.05 2.49
C PRO A 340 2.55 -8.79 2.77
N PRO A 341 1.90 -8.17 1.75
CA PRO A 341 0.96 -7.07 1.96
C PRO A 341 -0.34 -7.58 2.62
N ASN A 342 -0.26 -7.85 3.90
CA ASN A 342 -1.32 -8.45 4.72
C ASN A 342 -1.47 -7.69 6.04
N MET A 343 -2.40 -6.72 6.06
CA MET A 343 -2.62 -5.90 7.25
C MET A 343 -3.21 -6.69 8.42
N PHE A 344 -3.96 -7.77 8.17
CA PHE A 344 -4.45 -8.65 9.24
C PHE A 344 -3.30 -9.32 10.00
N GLU A 345 -2.30 -9.84 9.29
CA GLU A 345 -1.11 -10.42 9.90
C GLU A 345 -0.30 -9.36 10.64
N THR A 346 -0.11 -8.19 10.04
CA THR A 346 0.60 -7.07 10.65
C THR A 346 -0.09 -6.62 11.95
N MET A 347 -1.42 -6.45 11.95
CA MET A 347 -2.18 -6.11 13.16
C MET A 347 -2.07 -7.20 14.23
N ARG A 348 -2.26 -8.47 13.86
CA ARG A 348 -2.17 -9.61 14.80
C ARG A 348 -0.80 -9.71 15.44
N PHE A 349 0.27 -9.53 14.66
CA PHE A 349 1.62 -9.56 15.19
C PHE A 349 1.89 -8.35 16.09
N THR A 350 1.44 -7.15 15.71
CA THR A 350 1.57 -5.92 16.52
C THR A 350 0.81 -6.04 17.84
N TRP A 351 -0.41 -6.58 17.81
CA TRP A 351 -1.19 -6.84 19.01
C TRP A 351 -0.48 -7.82 19.95
N ASN A 352 0.08 -8.92 19.42
CA ASN A 352 0.86 -9.88 20.23
C ASN A 352 2.10 -9.23 20.89
N MET A 353 2.71 -8.24 20.25
CA MET A 353 3.81 -7.47 20.87
C MET A 353 3.34 -6.65 22.07
N GLY A 354 2.08 -6.21 22.09
CA GLY A 354 1.50 -5.44 23.19
C GLY A 354 1.08 -6.29 24.39
N ILE A 355 1.11 -7.62 24.29
CA ILE A 355 0.73 -8.50 25.39
C ILE A 355 1.88 -8.50 26.41
N PRO A 356 1.59 -8.31 27.74
CA PRO A 356 2.59 -8.36 28.78
C PRO A 356 3.32 -9.70 28.80
N TRP A 357 4.64 -9.66 28.86
CA TRP A 357 5.49 -10.84 28.81
C TRP A 357 5.63 -11.48 30.20
N ARG A 358 5.44 -12.81 30.30
CA ARG A 358 5.69 -13.68 31.45
C ARG A 358 5.10 -13.23 32.80
N GLY A 359 4.23 -14.04 33.37
CA GLY A 359 3.81 -13.93 34.76
C GLY A 359 3.09 -12.63 35.15
N THR A 360 2.82 -11.77 34.18
CA THR A 360 1.91 -10.65 34.41
C THR A 360 0.50 -11.22 34.59
N PRO A 361 -0.24 -10.78 35.61
CA PRO A 361 -1.60 -11.24 35.80
C PRO A 361 -2.40 -11.09 34.51
N THR A 362 -3.20 -12.10 34.14
CA THR A 362 -4.11 -12.10 32.99
C THR A 362 -5.13 -10.97 33.04
N GLU A 363 -5.24 -10.28 34.17
CA GLU A 363 -6.09 -9.13 34.42
C GLU A 363 -5.49 -7.80 33.94
N SER A 364 -4.19 -7.73 33.62
CA SER A 364 -3.63 -6.50 33.07
C SER A 364 -4.07 -6.33 31.60
N LEU A 365 -4.63 -5.16 31.29
CA LEU A 365 -4.96 -4.81 29.92
C LEU A 365 -3.71 -4.85 29.04
N PRO A 366 -3.81 -5.32 27.78
CA PRO A 366 -2.68 -5.27 26.86
C PRO A 366 -2.23 -3.82 26.64
N GLU A 367 -0.91 -3.61 26.53
CA GLU A 367 -0.34 -2.30 26.21
C GLU A 367 -0.72 -1.83 24.80
N VAL A 368 -1.14 -2.77 23.93
CA VAL A 368 -1.70 -2.50 22.60
C VAL A 368 -2.95 -3.39 22.44
N GLY A 369 -4.13 -2.80 22.47
CA GLY A 369 -5.40 -3.51 22.34
C GLY A 369 -5.86 -3.71 20.90
N PHE A 370 -7.00 -4.36 20.70
CA PHE A 370 -7.58 -4.59 19.37
C PHE A 370 -7.94 -3.28 18.67
N ARG A 371 -8.60 -2.36 19.39
CA ARG A 371 -8.96 -1.04 18.87
C ARG A 371 -7.73 -0.26 18.40
N GLU A 372 -6.67 -0.23 19.20
CA GLU A 372 -5.47 0.51 18.90
C GLU A 372 -4.78 0.00 17.62
N VAL A 373 -4.67 -1.32 17.42
CA VAL A 373 -4.07 -1.83 16.17
C VAL A 373 -4.96 -1.60 14.95
N ILE A 374 -6.29 -1.63 15.11
CA ILE A 374 -7.23 -1.25 14.05
C ILE A 374 -7.07 0.24 13.71
N GLU A 375 -6.98 1.11 14.71
CA GLU A 375 -6.73 2.53 14.50
C GLU A 375 -5.37 2.78 13.81
N MET A 376 -4.31 2.07 14.22
CA MET A 376 -2.99 2.13 13.57
C MET A 376 -3.05 1.71 12.11
N ALA A 377 -3.88 0.72 11.77
CA ALA A 377 -4.05 0.18 10.43
C ALA A 377 -5.02 1.00 9.55
N THR A 378 -5.71 2.00 10.10
CA THR A 378 -6.76 2.77 9.42
C THR A 378 -6.58 4.28 9.63
N LEU A 379 -7.22 4.86 10.65
CA LEU A 379 -7.25 6.32 10.87
C LEU A 379 -5.88 6.91 11.17
N ASN A 380 -5.05 6.24 11.97
CA ASN A 380 -3.70 6.73 12.26
C ASN A 380 -2.83 6.71 10.99
N GLY A 381 -2.97 5.66 10.15
CA GLY A 381 -2.34 5.62 8.83
C GLY A 381 -2.77 6.79 7.96
N ALA A 382 -4.08 7.05 7.87
CA ALA A 382 -4.60 8.18 7.11
C ALA A 382 -4.11 9.53 7.65
N LYS A 383 -4.05 9.71 8.97
CA LYS A 383 -3.48 10.93 9.62
C LYS A 383 -1.99 11.06 9.31
N ALA A 384 -1.21 9.98 9.39
CA ALA A 384 0.22 9.98 9.08
C ALA A 384 0.50 10.40 7.63
N LEU A 385 -0.36 9.99 6.70
CA LEU A 385 -0.29 10.41 5.29
C LEU A 385 -0.95 11.80 5.03
N GLY A 386 -1.54 12.43 6.06
CA GLY A 386 -2.17 13.75 5.99
C GLY A 386 -3.51 13.79 5.26
N ILE A 387 -4.19 12.67 5.22
CA ILE A 387 -5.52 12.51 4.62
C ILE A 387 -6.56 12.00 5.64
N GLY A 388 -6.28 12.13 6.94
CA GLY A 388 -7.16 11.67 8.01
C GLY A 388 -8.53 12.34 8.02
N ASP A 389 -8.64 13.56 7.49
CA ASP A 389 -9.93 14.25 7.30
C ASP A 389 -10.72 13.68 6.11
N ALA A 390 -10.03 13.03 5.17
CA ALA A 390 -10.64 12.47 3.98
C ALA A 390 -11.05 11.00 4.12
N THR A 391 -10.31 10.19 4.87
CA THR A 391 -10.54 8.74 4.97
C THR A 391 -10.02 8.15 6.29
N GLY A 392 -10.05 6.82 6.44
CA GLY A 392 -9.54 6.08 7.60
C GLY A 392 -10.54 5.88 8.73
N SER A 393 -11.75 6.41 8.63
CA SER A 393 -12.90 6.11 9.52
C SER A 393 -14.21 6.21 8.75
N LEU A 394 -15.27 5.58 9.26
CA LEU A 394 -16.63 5.67 8.70
C LEU A 394 -17.38 6.89 9.26
N THR A 395 -16.72 8.05 9.28
CA THR A 395 -17.31 9.32 9.67
C THR A 395 -18.09 9.92 8.50
N VAL A 396 -19.29 10.41 8.75
CA VAL A 396 -20.12 11.08 7.73
C VAL A 396 -19.35 12.22 7.06
N GLY A 397 -19.45 12.31 5.74
CA GLY A 397 -18.74 13.27 4.89
C GLY A 397 -17.38 12.81 4.39
N LYS A 398 -16.73 11.81 5.00
CA LYS A 398 -15.49 11.23 4.50
C LYS A 398 -15.70 10.39 3.24
N ARG A 399 -14.61 10.11 2.56
CA ARG A 399 -14.60 9.27 1.37
C ARG A 399 -14.90 7.82 1.76
N ALA A 400 -15.66 7.15 0.93
CA ALA A 400 -16.08 5.77 1.15
C ALA A 400 -14.98 4.79 0.70
N ASP A 401 -13.94 4.69 1.50
CA ASP A 401 -12.93 3.65 1.46
C ASP A 401 -13.30 2.61 2.51
N ILE A 402 -13.98 1.53 2.10
CA ILE A 402 -14.71 0.61 2.98
C ILE A 402 -14.39 -0.83 2.60
N ILE A 403 -14.26 -1.69 3.60
CA ILE A 403 -14.16 -3.15 3.41
C ILE A 403 -15.26 -3.88 4.17
N LEU A 404 -15.74 -4.96 3.56
CA LEU A 404 -16.66 -5.91 4.15
C LEU A 404 -15.94 -7.23 4.33
N ILE A 405 -15.97 -7.79 5.54
CA ILE A 405 -15.28 -9.04 5.94
C ILE A 405 -16.34 -10.05 6.31
N ARG A 406 -16.29 -11.25 5.71
CA ARG A 406 -17.26 -12.32 6.05
C ARG A 406 -16.99 -12.86 7.44
N GLY A 407 -17.97 -12.71 8.34
CA GLY A 407 -17.93 -13.21 9.71
C GLY A 407 -18.30 -14.70 9.85
N ASN A 408 -18.98 -15.27 8.83
CA ASN A 408 -19.44 -16.67 8.84
C ASN A 408 -18.40 -17.65 8.28
N ASP A 409 -17.23 -17.20 7.86
CA ASP A 409 -16.17 -18.10 7.39
C ASP A 409 -15.65 -18.96 8.55
N ILE A 410 -15.26 -20.20 8.24
CA ILE A 410 -14.87 -21.23 9.23
C ILE A 410 -13.74 -20.78 10.18
N ASN A 411 -12.90 -19.86 9.74
CA ASN A 411 -11.80 -19.33 10.55
C ASN A 411 -12.18 -18.14 11.42
N ILE A 412 -13.39 -17.56 11.26
CA ILE A 412 -13.86 -16.41 12.05
C ILE A 412 -15.00 -16.79 12.97
N ALA A 413 -15.98 -17.56 12.48
CA ALA A 413 -17.18 -17.92 13.24
C ALA A 413 -16.82 -18.76 14.48
N PRO A 414 -17.51 -18.52 15.63
CA PRO A 414 -18.51 -17.49 15.88
C PRO A 414 -17.88 -16.12 16.18
N VAL A 415 -18.50 -15.04 15.72
CA VAL A 415 -18.10 -13.67 16.06
C VAL A 415 -18.60 -13.34 17.47
N ALA A 416 -17.75 -13.53 18.47
CA ALA A 416 -18.05 -13.20 19.86
C ALA A 416 -17.68 -11.75 20.21
N ASP A 417 -16.58 -11.26 19.65
CA ASP A 417 -16.12 -9.87 19.72
C ASP A 417 -15.71 -9.41 18.31
N ILE A 418 -16.24 -8.27 17.88
CA ILE A 418 -16.11 -7.80 16.51
C ILE A 418 -14.66 -7.38 16.20
N GLU A 419 -14.05 -6.59 17.10
CA GLU A 419 -12.66 -6.10 16.93
C GLU A 419 -11.65 -7.27 17.06
N ALA A 420 -11.87 -8.16 18.05
CA ALA A 420 -11.07 -9.36 18.22
C ALA A 420 -11.13 -10.27 16.98
N SER A 421 -12.30 -10.45 16.39
CA SER A 421 -12.48 -11.29 15.20
C SER A 421 -11.65 -10.77 14.02
N VAL A 422 -11.57 -9.44 13.83
CA VAL A 422 -10.74 -8.83 12.80
C VAL A 422 -9.26 -9.03 13.09
N VAL A 423 -8.81 -8.83 14.32
CA VAL A 423 -7.38 -8.87 14.65
C VAL A 423 -6.86 -10.30 14.81
N GLN A 424 -7.62 -11.18 15.50
CA GLN A 424 -7.14 -12.53 15.82
C GLN A 424 -7.39 -13.54 14.70
N SER A 425 -8.50 -13.42 13.96
CA SER A 425 -8.99 -14.50 13.11
C SER A 425 -9.00 -14.17 11.62
N ALA A 426 -9.34 -12.93 11.26
CA ALA A 426 -9.51 -12.57 9.86
C ALA A 426 -8.20 -12.63 9.05
N THR A 427 -8.35 -12.87 7.76
CA THR A 427 -7.29 -12.94 6.75
C THR A 427 -7.75 -12.24 5.47
N PRO A 428 -6.88 -11.94 4.51
CA PRO A 428 -7.28 -11.39 3.22
C PRO A 428 -8.34 -12.21 2.47
N ALA A 429 -8.40 -13.53 2.70
CA ALA A 429 -9.40 -14.41 2.08
C ALA A 429 -10.84 -14.10 2.56
N ASN A 430 -11.00 -13.54 3.74
CA ASN A 430 -12.30 -13.19 4.29
C ASN A 430 -12.85 -11.85 3.77
N VAL A 431 -12.01 -11.03 3.09
CA VAL A 431 -12.46 -9.76 2.51
C VAL A 431 -13.36 -10.04 1.32
N ASP A 432 -14.64 -9.76 1.46
CA ASP A 432 -15.67 -9.95 0.44
C ASP A 432 -15.73 -8.79 -0.55
N THR A 433 -15.95 -7.58 -0.03
CA THR A 433 -16.16 -6.38 -0.85
C THR A 433 -15.21 -5.28 -0.42
N VAL A 434 -14.66 -4.57 -1.40
CA VAL A 434 -13.78 -3.40 -1.21
C VAL A 434 -14.29 -2.25 -2.04
N LEU A 435 -14.56 -1.13 -1.37
CA LEU A 435 -14.87 0.15 -2.00
C LEU A 435 -13.68 1.10 -1.81
N VAL A 436 -13.29 1.78 -2.88
CA VAL A 436 -12.34 2.89 -2.85
C VAL A 436 -13.00 4.11 -3.45
N ASP A 437 -13.11 5.18 -2.66
CA ASP A 437 -13.78 6.40 -3.10
C ASP A 437 -15.22 6.12 -3.63
N GLY A 438 -15.91 5.15 -3.00
CA GLY A 438 -17.23 4.69 -3.40
C GLY A 438 -17.28 3.88 -4.70
N ARG A 439 -16.15 3.42 -5.21
CA ARG A 439 -16.05 2.50 -6.36
C ARG A 439 -15.80 1.09 -5.87
N ILE A 440 -16.59 0.14 -6.30
CA ILE A 440 -16.37 -1.28 -5.95
C ILE A 440 -15.22 -1.81 -6.81
N VAL A 441 -14.11 -2.17 -6.17
CA VAL A 441 -12.94 -2.79 -6.83
C VAL A 441 -12.87 -4.31 -6.59
N LYS A 442 -13.49 -4.78 -5.50
CA LYS A 442 -13.66 -6.21 -5.17
C LYS A 442 -15.08 -6.46 -4.73
N ARG A 443 -15.70 -7.57 -5.15
CA ARG A 443 -17.07 -7.97 -4.75
C ARG A 443 -17.21 -9.48 -4.79
N GLY A 444 -17.87 -10.05 -3.78
CA GLY A 444 -18.04 -11.50 -3.66
C GLY A 444 -16.69 -12.23 -3.62
N GLY A 445 -15.69 -11.65 -2.99
CA GLY A 445 -14.33 -12.19 -2.93
C GLY A 445 -13.53 -12.08 -4.23
N LYS A 446 -14.08 -11.48 -5.30
CA LYS A 446 -13.43 -11.36 -6.63
C LYS A 446 -13.07 -9.93 -6.96
N LEU A 447 -11.88 -9.70 -7.47
CA LEU A 447 -11.46 -8.42 -8.04
C LEU A 447 -12.23 -8.16 -9.34
N VAL A 448 -13.12 -7.16 -9.33
CA VAL A 448 -14.03 -6.87 -10.45
C VAL A 448 -13.58 -5.69 -11.31
N ALA A 449 -12.62 -4.89 -10.81
CA ALA A 449 -12.12 -3.73 -11.53
C ALA A 449 -10.84 -4.01 -12.35
N TYR A 450 -10.29 -5.23 -12.28
CA TYR A 450 -8.98 -5.55 -12.84
C TYR A 450 -8.98 -6.84 -13.67
N ASP A 451 -8.21 -6.84 -14.77
CA ASP A 451 -7.84 -8.07 -15.48
C ASP A 451 -6.65 -8.73 -14.76
N VAL A 452 -6.98 -9.53 -13.74
CA VAL A 452 -5.99 -10.17 -12.86
C VAL A 452 -5.07 -11.11 -13.66
N ASP A 453 -5.61 -11.84 -14.62
CA ASP A 453 -4.83 -12.81 -15.43
C ASP A 453 -3.79 -12.09 -16.27
N LYS A 454 -4.15 -10.94 -16.89
CA LYS A 454 -3.22 -10.11 -17.64
C LYS A 454 -2.12 -9.57 -16.71
N ILE A 455 -2.49 -8.97 -15.57
CA ILE A 455 -1.54 -8.39 -14.60
C ILE A 455 -0.55 -9.46 -14.13
N VAL A 456 -1.02 -10.65 -13.79
CA VAL A 456 -0.15 -11.76 -13.35
C VAL A 456 0.78 -12.24 -14.48
N ARG A 457 0.30 -12.33 -15.72
CA ARG A 457 1.15 -12.72 -16.87
C ARG A 457 2.25 -11.69 -17.11
N GLU A 458 1.92 -10.41 -17.12
CA GLU A 458 2.89 -9.33 -17.36
C GLU A 458 3.91 -9.23 -16.21
N ALA A 459 3.46 -9.36 -14.96
CA ALA A 459 4.34 -9.41 -13.79
C ALA A 459 5.31 -10.61 -13.83
N LYS A 460 4.83 -11.81 -14.22
CA LYS A 460 5.67 -13.00 -14.38
C LYS A 460 6.74 -12.79 -15.47
N ALA A 461 6.38 -12.19 -16.60
CA ALA A 461 7.32 -11.90 -17.68
C ALA A 461 8.43 -10.94 -17.23
N SER A 462 8.07 -9.84 -16.56
CA SER A 462 9.01 -8.90 -15.97
C SER A 462 9.93 -9.55 -14.92
N ALA A 463 9.36 -10.30 -13.99
CA ALA A 463 10.14 -11.00 -12.96
C ALA A 463 11.12 -12.02 -13.54
N LEU A 464 10.69 -12.77 -14.56
CA LEU A 464 11.57 -13.73 -15.26
C LEU A 464 12.73 -13.01 -15.97
N ARG A 465 12.46 -11.91 -16.69
CA ARG A 465 13.48 -11.09 -17.35
C ARG A 465 14.53 -10.59 -16.35
N ILE A 466 14.08 -10.00 -15.24
CA ILE A 466 14.96 -9.47 -14.19
C ILE A 466 15.82 -10.58 -13.59
N ARG A 467 15.21 -11.72 -13.23
CA ARG A 467 15.95 -12.86 -12.66
C ARG A 467 16.97 -13.45 -13.63
N THR A 468 16.62 -13.57 -14.89
CA THR A 468 17.54 -14.06 -15.94
C THR A 468 18.73 -13.11 -16.09
N ALA A 469 18.47 -11.79 -16.17
CA ALA A 469 19.51 -10.77 -16.25
C ALA A 469 20.41 -10.72 -15.00
N ALA A 470 19.87 -11.09 -13.83
CA ALA A 470 20.61 -11.22 -12.57
C ALA A 470 21.36 -12.57 -12.41
N GLY A 471 21.45 -13.37 -13.47
CA GLY A 471 22.16 -14.66 -13.47
C GLY A 471 21.28 -15.85 -13.06
N GLY A 472 19.96 -15.75 -13.12
CA GLY A 472 18.97 -16.82 -12.91
C GLY A 472 18.70 -17.19 -11.47
N ARG A 473 19.70 -17.18 -10.59
CA ARG A 473 19.59 -17.34 -9.14
C ARG A 473 20.08 -16.07 -8.45
N LEU A 474 19.29 -15.59 -7.49
CA LEU A 474 19.66 -14.43 -6.67
C LEU A 474 20.34 -14.84 -5.35
N ALA A 475 20.42 -16.13 -5.05
CA ALA A 475 21.17 -16.64 -3.92
C ALA A 475 22.68 -16.66 -4.23
N PRO A 476 23.56 -16.30 -3.30
CA PRO A 476 24.99 -16.54 -3.43
C PRO A 476 25.22 -18.03 -3.66
N LYS A 477 26.19 -18.34 -4.52
CA LYS A 477 26.66 -19.73 -4.71
C LYS A 477 27.49 -20.15 -3.53
#